data_729555e9f0a29c6a440fecf8246cb353
#
_entry.id   729555e9f0a29c6a440fecf8246cb353
#
_cell.length_a   1.000
_cell.length_b   1.000
_cell.length_c   1.000
_cell.angle_alpha   90.00
_cell.angle_beta   90.00
_cell.angle_gamma   90.00
#
_symmetry.space_group_name_H-M   'P 1'
#
loop_
_entity.id
_entity.type
_entity.pdbx_description
1 polymer ?
#
loop_
_entity_poly.entity_id
_entity_poly.type
_entity_poly.pdbx_seq_one_letter_code
_entity_poly.pdbx_strand_id
1 'polypeptide(L)'
;MYSYTWDSETGGLLLNSSPLQFSKEPRPVYYQELDILGFDRFWKYAKDDSAPYMWAEANNYYYRGKLVAQTKGGAFFTAPHIIIFDDPEHGNGELRFVDVDRMLIKNQEIMDGLVAETIKKVYNTYVEHRDKVDIFHVSFSGGKDSEVTLDIVQRALPHTDFVVVFGDTGMEFPDTYAMVEDAKAKCEQMGISFYIAKSHLKPADSWRMFGPPTSTIRWCCSVHKTTPQLLLLKDILKKDNFTEMAFVGVRADESVRRSGYDL
;
A
#
# COMPACT_ATOMS: atom_id res chain seq x y z
N MET A 1 2.71 -13.35 5.80
CA MET A 1 2.30 -12.99 4.43
C MET A 1 1.61 -14.19 3.82
N TYR A 2 0.45 -14.03 3.23
CA TYR A 2 -0.28 -15.12 2.60
C TYR A 2 0.45 -15.55 1.32
N SER A 3 0.45 -16.84 1.05
CA SER A 3 1.03 -17.38 -0.16
C SER A 3 0.01 -17.34 -1.30
N TYR A 4 0.49 -17.45 -2.50
CA TYR A 4 -0.34 -17.53 -3.70
C TYR A 4 0.22 -18.57 -4.67
N THR A 5 -0.61 -18.99 -5.60
CA THR A 5 -0.25 -19.79 -6.76
C THR A 5 -0.69 -19.07 -8.03
N TRP A 6 0.02 -19.29 -9.11
CA TRP A 6 -0.34 -18.72 -10.40
C TRP A 6 -1.57 -19.42 -10.98
N ASP A 7 -2.47 -18.64 -11.55
CA ASP A 7 -3.62 -19.12 -12.31
C ASP A 7 -3.42 -18.88 -13.80
N SER A 8 -3.07 -19.91 -14.55
CA SER A 8 -2.86 -19.81 -16.00
C SER A 8 -4.14 -19.48 -16.77
N GLU A 9 -5.31 -19.79 -16.22
CA GLU A 9 -6.61 -19.55 -16.86
C GLU A 9 -6.93 -18.05 -16.90
N THR A 10 -6.84 -17.35 -15.77
CA THR A 10 -7.08 -15.92 -15.70
C THR A 10 -5.83 -15.10 -16.04
N GLY A 11 -4.65 -15.71 -15.97
CA GLY A 11 -3.37 -14.99 -16.01
C GLY A 11 -3.04 -14.29 -14.71
N GLY A 12 -3.85 -14.48 -13.67
CA GLY A 12 -3.71 -13.88 -12.36
C GLY A 12 -3.09 -14.83 -11.33
N LEU A 13 -3.49 -14.65 -10.10
CA LEU A 13 -3.05 -15.43 -8.95
C LEU A 13 -4.23 -15.92 -8.11
N LEU A 14 -4.04 -17.03 -7.43
CA LEU A 14 -4.96 -17.57 -6.42
C LEU A 14 -4.29 -17.49 -5.06
N LEU A 15 -4.98 -16.88 -4.10
CA LEU A 15 -4.54 -16.78 -2.73
C LEU A 15 -4.66 -18.12 -2.03
N ASN A 16 -3.70 -18.44 -1.20
CA ASN A 16 -3.73 -19.61 -0.32
C ASN A 16 -3.98 -19.17 1.12
N SER A 17 -4.71 -19.98 1.87
CA SER A 17 -5.03 -19.71 3.28
C SER A 17 -3.82 -19.81 4.22
N SER A 18 -2.72 -20.41 3.77
CA SER A 18 -1.52 -20.61 4.58
C SER A 18 -0.46 -19.55 4.28
N PRO A 19 0.10 -18.87 5.29
CA PRO A 19 1.20 -17.95 5.09
C PRO A 19 2.48 -18.71 4.72
N LEU A 20 3.23 -18.20 3.74
CA LEU A 20 4.59 -18.65 3.45
C LEU A 20 5.58 -17.58 3.93
N GLN A 21 6.57 -18.02 4.71
CA GLN A 21 7.72 -17.17 5.03
C GLN A 21 8.49 -16.87 3.73
N PHE A 22 8.87 -15.60 3.55
CA PHE A 22 9.67 -15.11 2.41
C PHE A 22 8.96 -15.07 1.04
N SER A 23 7.66 -15.18 0.98
CA SER A 23 6.91 -14.89 -0.24
C SER A 23 7.11 -13.42 -0.63
N LYS A 24 7.51 -13.17 -1.88
CA LYS A 24 7.55 -11.81 -2.42
C LYS A 24 6.15 -11.44 -2.89
N GLU A 25 5.78 -10.18 -2.69
CA GLU A 25 4.52 -9.67 -3.19
C GLU A 25 4.59 -9.48 -4.71
N PRO A 26 3.71 -10.14 -5.50
CA PRO A 26 3.64 -9.88 -6.92
C PRO A 26 2.96 -8.53 -7.16
N ARG A 27 3.48 -7.77 -8.10
CA ARG A 27 2.87 -6.52 -8.55
C ARG A 27 2.34 -6.65 -9.98
N PRO A 28 1.22 -6.00 -10.30
CA PRO A 28 0.70 -6.00 -11.67
C PRO A 28 1.61 -5.19 -12.59
N VAL A 29 1.72 -5.64 -13.84
CA VAL A 29 2.52 -5.02 -14.90
C VAL A 29 1.61 -4.58 -16.03
N TYR A 30 1.58 -3.27 -16.28
CA TYR A 30 0.79 -2.62 -17.32
C TYR A 30 1.66 -2.30 -18.54
N TYR A 31 1.03 -1.92 -19.65
CA TYR A 31 1.73 -1.65 -20.91
C TYR A 31 2.82 -0.58 -20.79
N GLN A 32 2.65 0.44 -19.94
CA GLN A 32 3.64 1.50 -19.74
C GLN A 32 4.99 0.93 -19.29
N GLU A 33 4.97 -0.01 -18.33
CA GLU A 33 6.20 -0.67 -17.89
C GLU A 33 6.78 -1.57 -18.97
N LEU A 34 5.92 -2.29 -19.71
CA LEU A 34 6.35 -3.12 -20.83
C LEU A 34 7.07 -2.28 -21.90
N ASP A 35 6.54 -1.08 -22.19
CA ASP A 35 7.15 -0.13 -23.14
C ASP A 35 8.51 0.38 -22.65
N ILE A 36 8.58 0.85 -21.40
CA ILE A 36 9.82 1.36 -20.78
C ILE A 36 10.93 0.31 -20.83
N LEU A 37 10.58 -0.96 -20.63
CA LEU A 37 11.53 -2.06 -20.61
C LEU A 37 11.80 -2.63 -22.01
N GLY A 38 11.04 -2.23 -23.04
CA GLY A 38 11.23 -2.66 -24.43
C GLY A 38 10.72 -4.07 -24.71
N PHE A 39 9.65 -4.50 -24.03
CA PHE A 39 8.96 -5.78 -24.29
C PHE A 39 8.27 -5.79 -25.66
N ASP A 40 7.94 -4.62 -26.23
CA ASP A 40 7.36 -4.45 -27.56
C ASP A 40 8.21 -5.03 -28.69
N ARG A 41 9.50 -5.26 -28.44
CA ARG A 41 10.41 -5.94 -29.38
C ARG A 41 10.15 -7.44 -29.48
N PHE A 42 9.49 -8.03 -28.50
CA PHE A 42 9.30 -9.48 -28.37
C PHE A 42 7.83 -9.86 -28.50
N TRP A 43 6.90 -9.02 -27.99
CA TRP A 43 5.48 -9.32 -27.95
C TRP A 43 4.63 -8.14 -28.39
N LYS A 44 3.49 -8.44 -28.97
CA LYS A 44 2.45 -7.47 -29.29
C LYS A 44 1.50 -7.33 -28.12
N TYR A 45 1.06 -6.14 -27.82
CA TYR A 45 0.04 -5.83 -26.82
C TYR A 45 -0.60 -4.46 -27.12
N ALA A 46 -1.85 -4.29 -26.70
CA ALA A 46 -2.53 -3.02 -26.83
C ALA A 46 -1.96 -1.97 -25.84
N LYS A 47 -2.02 -0.70 -26.22
CA LYS A 47 -1.65 0.42 -25.35
C LYS A 47 -2.85 0.82 -24.48
N ASP A 48 -3.27 -0.10 -23.63
CA ASP A 48 -4.47 0.01 -22.80
C ASP A 48 -4.10 -0.41 -21.37
N ASP A 49 -4.50 0.38 -20.38
CA ASP A 49 -4.24 0.19 -18.95
C ASP A 49 -5.48 -0.25 -18.16
N SER A 50 -6.52 -0.71 -18.86
CA SER A 50 -7.73 -1.23 -18.23
C SER A 50 -7.47 -2.48 -17.36
N ALA A 51 -6.45 -3.28 -17.70
CA ALA A 51 -6.01 -4.43 -16.92
C ALA A 51 -4.50 -4.68 -17.12
N PRO A 52 -3.82 -5.34 -16.16
CA PRO A 52 -2.42 -5.73 -16.33
C PRO A 52 -2.28 -6.86 -17.34
N TYR A 53 -1.10 -6.97 -17.94
CA TYR A 53 -0.75 -8.06 -18.86
C TYR A 53 -0.07 -9.23 -18.17
N MET A 54 0.71 -8.94 -17.14
CA MET A 54 1.49 -9.94 -16.41
C MET A 54 1.78 -9.48 -14.98
N TRP A 55 2.51 -10.26 -14.25
CA TRP A 55 2.91 -9.98 -12.87
C TRP A 55 4.43 -9.96 -12.75
N ALA A 56 4.94 -9.16 -11.82
CA ALA A 56 6.36 -9.15 -11.50
C ALA A 56 6.60 -9.44 -10.01
N GLU A 57 7.52 -10.35 -9.72
CA GLU A 57 8.13 -10.56 -8.40
C GLU A 57 9.55 -10.03 -8.45
N ALA A 58 9.80 -8.91 -7.81
CA ALA A 58 11.05 -8.19 -7.94
C ALA A 58 11.42 -7.96 -9.42
N ASN A 59 12.45 -8.63 -9.92
CA ASN A 59 12.94 -8.50 -11.28
C ASN A 59 12.45 -9.61 -12.23
N ASN A 60 11.63 -10.54 -11.75
CA ASN A 60 11.10 -11.64 -12.53
C ASN A 60 9.71 -11.35 -13.04
N TYR A 61 9.45 -11.58 -14.32
CA TYR A 61 8.18 -11.30 -14.99
C TYR A 61 7.49 -12.60 -15.35
N TYR A 62 6.25 -12.75 -14.88
CA TYR A 62 5.44 -13.96 -15.04
C TYR A 62 4.21 -13.65 -15.89
N TYR A 63 4.10 -14.35 -17.02
CA TYR A 63 2.93 -14.33 -17.88
C TYR A 63 2.16 -15.64 -17.73
N ARG A 64 0.91 -15.57 -17.31
CA ARG A 64 0.02 -16.72 -17.09
C ARG A 64 0.69 -17.86 -16.29
N GLY A 65 1.44 -17.46 -15.27
CA GLY A 65 2.13 -18.38 -14.36
C GLY A 65 3.50 -18.87 -14.80
N LYS A 66 3.95 -18.55 -16.01
CA LYS A 66 5.29 -18.89 -16.49
C LYS A 66 6.25 -17.72 -16.32
N LEU A 67 7.45 -17.98 -15.85
CA LEU A 67 8.55 -17.02 -15.87
C LEU A 67 8.97 -16.81 -17.34
N VAL A 68 8.69 -15.60 -17.87
CA VAL A 68 8.95 -15.28 -19.28
C VAL A 68 10.14 -14.33 -19.46
N ALA A 69 10.42 -13.52 -18.46
CA ALA A 69 11.52 -12.57 -18.54
C ALA A 69 12.10 -12.23 -17.16
N GLN A 70 13.30 -11.70 -17.18
CA GLN A 70 13.97 -11.12 -16.00
C GLN A 70 14.69 -9.84 -16.40
N THR A 71 14.63 -8.83 -15.53
CA THR A 71 15.48 -7.65 -15.67
C THR A 71 16.75 -7.82 -14.84
N LYS A 72 17.91 -7.42 -15.41
CA LYS A 72 19.20 -7.39 -14.73
C LYS A 72 19.90 -6.05 -14.88
N GLY A 73 20.62 -5.66 -13.83
CA GLY A 73 21.30 -4.37 -13.78
C GLY A 73 20.30 -3.23 -13.57
N GLY A 74 20.64 -2.07 -14.10
CA GLY A 74 19.91 -0.83 -13.86
C GLY A 74 20.54 -0.03 -12.73
N ALA A 75 20.78 1.24 -12.98
CA ALA A 75 21.26 2.23 -12.06
C ALA A 75 20.64 3.57 -12.43
N PHE A 76 20.91 4.63 -11.67
CA PHE A 76 20.33 5.96 -11.90
C PHE A 76 20.47 6.47 -13.35
N PHE A 77 21.47 6.00 -14.10
CA PHE A 77 21.75 6.44 -15.48
C PHE A 77 21.88 5.29 -16.47
N THR A 78 21.51 4.06 -16.09
CA THR A 78 21.64 2.87 -16.95
C THR A 78 20.34 2.09 -16.90
N ALA A 79 19.70 1.92 -18.07
CA ALA A 79 18.50 1.09 -18.17
C ALA A 79 18.83 -0.39 -17.83
N PRO A 80 17.93 -1.13 -17.20
CA PRO A 80 18.10 -2.56 -16.99
C PRO A 80 18.09 -3.31 -18.31
N HIS A 81 18.79 -4.43 -18.37
CA HIS A 81 18.74 -5.36 -19.48
C HIS A 81 17.62 -6.38 -19.28
N ILE A 82 16.83 -6.63 -20.31
CA ILE A 82 15.83 -7.69 -20.33
C ILE A 82 16.48 -8.98 -20.82
N ILE A 83 16.24 -10.06 -20.11
CA ILE A 83 16.54 -11.43 -20.50
C ILE A 83 15.22 -12.13 -20.72
N ILE A 84 14.96 -12.59 -21.94
CA ILE A 84 13.78 -13.38 -22.29
C ILE A 84 14.11 -14.86 -22.13
N PHE A 85 13.26 -15.60 -21.42
CA PHE A 85 13.43 -17.05 -21.19
C PHE A 85 12.55 -17.87 -22.09
N ASP A 86 11.33 -17.42 -22.36
CA ASP A 86 10.37 -18.18 -23.15
C ASP A 86 9.42 -17.23 -23.91
N ASP A 87 9.01 -17.62 -25.09
CA ASP A 87 7.93 -16.96 -25.83
C ASP A 87 6.60 -17.42 -25.21
N PRO A 88 5.83 -16.52 -24.58
CA PRO A 88 4.63 -16.91 -23.85
C PRO A 88 3.50 -17.46 -24.73
N GLU A 89 3.52 -17.15 -26.04
CA GLU A 89 2.48 -17.54 -26.98
C GLU A 89 3.11 -18.12 -28.26
N HIS A 90 3.33 -19.43 -28.30
CA HIS A 90 3.88 -20.11 -29.47
C HIS A 90 3.20 -19.67 -30.79
N GLY A 91 3.80 -18.71 -31.47
CA GLY A 91 3.49 -18.35 -32.86
C GLY A 91 2.87 -16.98 -33.10
N ASN A 92 2.16 -16.35 -32.18
CA ASN A 92 1.54 -15.03 -32.44
C ASN A 92 2.12 -13.89 -31.62
N GLY A 93 2.86 -14.16 -30.55
CA GLY A 93 3.54 -13.14 -29.75
C GLY A 93 2.63 -12.02 -29.22
N GLU A 94 1.33 -12.29 -29.02
CA GLU A 94 0.37 -11.30 -28.54
C GLU A 94 -0.01 -11.58 -27.08
N LEU A 95 0.23 -10.59 -26.22
CA LEU A 95 -0.14 -10.68 -24.81
C LEU A 95 -1.62 -10.36 -24.62
N ARG A 96 -2.27 -11.15 -23.79
CA ARG A 96 -3.66 -10.94 -23.36
C ARG A 96 -3.68 -10.39 -21.95
N PHE A 97 -4.67 -9.58 -21.65
CA PHE A 97 -4.92 -9.08 -20.30
C PHE A 97 -5.12 -10.21 -19.29
N VAL A 98 -4.76 -9.93 -18.06
CA VAL A 98 -5.24 -10.68 -16.90
C VAL A 98 -6.76 -10.49 -16.80
N ASP A 99 -7.49 -11.58 -16.67
CA ASP A 99 -8.93 -11.53 -16.36
C ASP A 99 -9.12 -11.25 -14.87
N VAL A 100 -9.08 -9.94 -14.54
CA VAL A 100 -9.12 -9.46 -13.15
C VAL A 100 -10.43 -9.83 -12.47
N ASP A 101 -11.56 -9.66 -13.15
CA ASP A 101 -12.88 -9.92 -12.57
C ASP A 101 -13.01 -11.39 -12.17
N ARG A 102 -12.61 -12.28 -13.05
CA ARG A 102 -12.64 -13.72 -12.76
C ARG A 102 -11.62 -14.14 -11.70
N MET A 103 -10.45 -13.50 -11.68
CA MET A 103 -9.45 -13.69 -10.62
C MET A 103 -10.02 -13.28 -9.27
N LEU A 104 -10.71 -12.14 -9.17
CA LEU A 104 -11.34 -11.68 -7.93
C LEU A 104 -12.42 -12.66 -7.47
N ILE A 105 -13.29 -13.12 -8.38
CA ILE A 105 -14.31 -14.12 -8.05
C ILE A 105 -13.69 -15.40 -7.49
N LYS A 106 -12.61 -15.89 -8.09
CA LYS A 106 -11.91 -17.10 -7.62
C LYS A 106 -11.28 -16.94 -6.23
N ASN A 107 -10.93 -15.71 -5.85
CA ASN A 107 -10.31 -15.40 -4.55
C ASN A 107 -11.31 -14.94 -3.49
N GLN A 108 -12.59 -14.76 -3.83
CA GLN A 108 -13.59 -14.12 -2.98
C GLN A 108 -13.70 -14.76 -1.60
N GLU A 109 -13.82 -16.08 -1.52
CA GLU A 109 -13.99 -16.79 -0.27
C GLU A 109 -12.81 -16.59 0.70
N ILE A 110 -11.58 -16.66 0.16
CA ILE A 110 -10.36 -16.45 0.96
C ILE A 110 -10.25 -15.00 1.40
N MET A 111 -10.54 -14.05 0.52
CA MET A 111 -10.52 -12.62 0.85
C MET A 111 -11.53 -12.29 1.93
N ASP A 112 -12.76 -12.80 1.83
CA ASP A 112 -13.80 -12.58 2.84
C ASP A 112 -13.40 -13.17 4.20
N GLY A 113 -12.79 -14.36 4.19
CA GLY A 113 -12.24 -14.98 5.40
C GLY A 113 -11.15 -14.12 6.06
N LEU A 114 -10.21 -13.61 5.27
CA LEU A 114 -9.12 -12.74 5.73
C LEU A 114 -9.63 -11.43 6.31
N VAL A 115 -10.58 -10.80 5.64
CA VAL A 115 -11.22 -9.56 6.09
C VAL A 115 -11.93 -9.79 7.43
N ALA A 116 -12.73 -10.86 7.53
CA ALA A 116 -13.45 -11.20 8.76
C ALA A 116 -12.51 -11.48 9.94
N GLU A 117 -11.42 -12.23 9.69
CA GLU A 117 -10.40 -12.49 10.71
C GLU A 117 -9.71 -11.19 11.17
N THR A 118 -9.37 -10.32 10.23
CA THR A 118 -8.69 -9.05 10.54
C THR A 118 -9.60 -8.11 11.33
N ILE A 119 -10.87 -7.98 10.94
CA ILE A 119 -11.88 -7.22 11.69
C ILE A 119 -11.97 -7.75 13.12
N LYS A 120 -12.03 -9.06 13.29
CA LYS A 120 -12.07 -9.68 14.64
C LYS A 120 -10.81 -9.38 15.46
N LYS A 121 -9.64 -9.42 14.86
CA LYS A 121 -8.37 -9.04 15.53
C LYS A 121 -8.39 -7.58 15.98
N VAL A 122 -8.76 -6.68 15.10
CA VAL A 122 -8.86 -5.23 15.39
C VAL A 122 -9.87 -4.99 16.54
N TYR A 123 -11.04 -5.61 16.48
CA TYR A 123 -12.05 -5.52 17.53
C TYR A 123 -11.54 -6.05 18.89
N ASN A 124 -10.88 -7.20 18.89
CA ASN A 124 -10.33 -7.76 20.12
C ASN A 124 -9.25 -6.84 20.73
N THR A 125 -8.38 -6.28 19.89
CA THR A 125 -7.38 -5.28 20.32
C THR A 125 -8.05 -4.04 20.93
N TYR A 126 -9.11 -3.54 20.30
CA TYR A 126 -9.88 -2.44 20.86
C TYR A 126 -10.47 -2.79 22.23
N VAL A 127 -11.15 -3.92 22.37
CA VAL A 127 -11.78 -4.35 23.65
C VAL A 127 -10.73 -4.50 24.76
N GLU A 128 -9.56 -5.05 24.43
CA GLU A 128 -8.47 -5.22 25.40
C GLU A 128 -7.89 -3.90 25.90
N HIS A 129 -7.88 -2.86 25.06
CA HIS A 129 -7.14 -1.62 25.32
C HIS A 129 -8.02 -0.39 25.53
N ARG A 130 -9.34 -0.45 25.29
CA ARG A 130 -10.22 0.73 25.38
C ARG A 130 -10.22 1.44 26.72
N ASP A 131 -9.95 0.71 27.81
CA ASP A 131 -9.87 1.29 29.16
C ASP A 131 -8.42 1.66 29.56
N LYS A 132 -7.43 1.41 28.66
CA LYS A 132 -6.00 1.61 28.92
C LYS A 132 -5.40 2.76 28.11
N VAL A 133 -6.03 3.14 27.01
CA VAL A 133 -5.55 4.22 26.13
C VAL A 133 -6.54 5.37 26.08
N ASP A 134 -6.02 6.56 25.90
CA ASP A 134 -6.83 7.77 25.85
C ASP A 134 -7.49 7.96 24.49
N ILE A 135 -6.88 7.44 23.41
CA ILE A 135 -7.41 7.59 22.05
C ILE A 135 -6.95 6.46 21.13
N PHE A 136 -7.89 6.02 20.28
CA PHE A 136 -7.59 5.20 19.12
C PHE A 136 -7.60 6.07 17.86
N HIS A 137 -6.66 5.84 16.96
CA HIS A 137 -6.68 6.54 15.68
C HIS A 137 -6.18 5.69 14.52
N VAL A 138 -6.67 5.98 13.33
CA VAL A 138 -6.14 5.46 12.07
C VAL A 138 -5.15 6.48 11.52
N SER A 139 -3.89 6.05 11.31
CA SER A 139 -2.90 6.87 10.62
C SER A 139 -3.12 6.76 9.12
N PHE A 140 -3.77 7.78 8.55
CA PHE A 140 -4.12 7.82 7.14
C PHE A 140 -3.03 8.50 6.32
N SER A 141 -2.69 7.97 5.16
CA SER A 141 -1.65 8.53 4.29
C SER A 141 -2.11 8.82 2.85
N GLY A 142 -3.37 8.55 2.52
CA GLY A 142 -3.90 8.66 1.16
C GLY A 142 -3.45 7.53 0.22
N GLY A 143 -2.71 6.54 0.72
CA GLY A 143 -2.31 5.36 -0.06
C GLY A 143 -3.22 4.16 0.20
N LYS A 144 -3.23 3.20 -0.73
CA LYS A 144 -4.06 1.99 -0.70
C LYS A 144 -4.05 1.25 0.63
N ASP A 145 -2.89 1.14 1.28
CA ASP A 145 -2.77 0.40 2.54
C ASP A 145 -3.47 1.10 3.70
N SER A 146 -3.44 2.44 3.73
CA SER A 146 -4.17 3.23 4.71
C SER A 146 -5.69 3.25 4.45
N GLU A 147 -6.12 3.17 3.20
CA GLU A 147 -7.53 3.00 2.85
C GLU A 147 -8.09 1.67 3.35
N VAL A 148 -7.38 0.57 3.08
CA VAL A 148 -7.76 -0.75 3.61
C VAL A 148 -7.78 -0.75 5.12
N THR A 149 -6.80 -0.11 5.78
CA THR A 149 -6.76 -0.01 7.24
C THR A 149 -7.99 0.75 7.77
N LEU A 150 -8.36 1.85 7.15
CA LEU A 150 -9.54 2.62 7.50
C LEU A 150 -10.82 1.80 7.32
N ASP A 151 -10.96 1.08 6.18
CA ASP A 151 -12.12 0.21 5.93
C ASP A 151 -12.25 -0.87 7.02
N ILE A 152 -11.18 -1.52 7.38
CA ILE A 152 -11.17 -2.57 8.43
C ILE A 152 -11.54 -1.97 9.80
N VAL A 153 -10.95 -0.85 10.18
CA VAL A 153 -11.18 -0.24 11.50
C VAL A 153 -12.61 0.28 11.62
N GLN A 154 -13.14 0.95 10.60
CA GLN A 154 -14.51 1.47 10.62
C GLN A 154 -15.57 0.36 10.66
N ARG A 155 -15.24 -0.85 10.19
CA ARG A 155 -16.10 -2.04 10.29
C ARG A 155 -15.96 -2.75 11.64
N ALA A 156 -14.85 -2.53 12.34
CA ALA A 156 -14.52 -3.20 13.59
C ALA A 156 -14.94 -2.39 14.82
N LEU A 157 -14.81 -1.05 14.80
CA LEU A 157 -15.00 -0.18 15.95
C LEU A 157 -16.24 0.70 15.82
N PRO A 158 -16.85 1.13 16.95
CA PRO A 158 -17.83 2.22 16.93
C PRO A 158 -17.19 3.49 16.34
N HIS A 159 -17.88 4.19 15.45
CA HIS A 159 -17.36 5.35 14.72
C HIS A 159 -17.00 6.54 15.64
N THR A 160 -17.54 6.58 16.84
CA THR A 160 -17.23 7.59 17.86
C THR A 160 -15.98 7.30 18.68
N ASP A 161 -15.46 6.08 18.61
CA ASP A 161 -14.42 5.59 19.51
C ASP A 161 -13.02 5.66 18.93
N PHE A 162 -12.91 6.13 17.69
CA PHE A 162 -11.63 6.40 17.03
C PHE A 162 -11.70 7.65 16.15
N VAL A 163 -10.55 8.15 15.80
CA VAL A 163 -10.40 9.27 14.87
C VAL A 163 -9.47 8.88 13.72
N VAL A 164 -9.58 9.58 12.59
CA VAL A 164 -8.65 9.43 11.47
C VAL A 164 -7.72 10.64 11.46
N VAL A 165 -6.42 10.40 11.34
CA VAL A 165 -5.40 11.45 11.33
C VAL A 165 -4.56 11.35 10.06
N PHE A 166 -4.63 12.37 9.21
CA PHE A 166 -3.74 12.55 8.08
C PHE A 166 -2.61 13.52 8.44
N GLY A 167 -1.36 13.11 8.27
CA GLY A 167 -0.20 13.97 8.46
C GLY A 167 0.16 14.68 7.16
N ASP A 168 -0.32 15.91 6.98
CA ASP A 168 0.00 16.73 5.80
C ASP A 168 1.44 17.28 5.90
N THR A 169 2.33 16.70 5.11
CA THR A 169 3.72 17.14 5.03
C THR A 169 3.89 18.44 4.22
N GLY A 170 2.87 18.83 3.45
CA GLY A 170 2.95 19.92 2.47
C GLY A 170 3.76 19.57 1.22
N MET A 171 4.08 18.28 1.02
CA MET A 171 4.91 17.76 -0.09
C MET A 171 4.25 16.56 -0.77
N GLU A 172 2.96 16.34 -0.53
CA GLU A 172 2.23 15.23 -1.15
C GLU A 172 1.89 15.53 -2.61
N PHE A 173 1.71 14.47 -3.41
CA PHE A 173 1.23 14.60 -4.78
C PHE A 173 -0.24 15.05 -4.83
N PRO A 174 -0.67 15.74 -5.91
CA PRO A 174 -2.07 16.14 -6.07
C PRO A 174 -3.07 15.00 -5.91
N ASP A 175 -2.75 13.81 -6.44
CA ASP A 175 -3.58 12.61 -6.33
C ASP A 175 -3.76 12.16 -4.88
N THR A 176 -2.72 12.29 -4.05
CA THR A 176 -2.80 12.00 -2.61
C THR A 176 -3.79 12.94 -1.93
N TYR A 177 -3.75 14.24 -2.24
CA TYR A 177 -4.71 15.20 -1.68
C TYR A 177 -6.14 14.90 -2.13
N ALA A 178 -6.35 14.51 -3.39
CA ALA A 178 -7.67 14.12 -3.88
C ALA A 178 -8.22 12.90 -3.10
N MET A 179 -7.39 11.89 -2.85
CA MET A 179 -7.76 10.71 -2.05
C MET A 179 -8.07 11.07 -0.59
N VAL A 180 -7.32 12.02 -0.02
CA VAL A 180 -7.55 12.50 1.36
C VAL A 180 -8.89 13.22 1.47
N GLU A 181 -9.24 14.08 0.52
CA GLU A 181 -10.54 14.78 0.51
C GLU A 181 -11.71 13.79 0.32
N ASP A 182 -11.57 12.79 -0.55
CA ASP A 182 -12.57 11.74 -0.73
C ASP A 182 -12.77 10.92 0.55
N ALA A 183 -11.68 10.47 1.18
CA ALA A 183 -11.71 9.73 2.44
C ALA A 183 -12.33 10.56 3.58
N LYS A 184 -12.01 11.87 3.65
CA LYS A 184 -12.59 12.78 4.62
C LYS A 184 -14.10 12.92 4.42
N ALA A 185 -14.56 13.10 3.18
CA ALA A 185 -16.00 13.18 2.87
C ALA A 185 -16.75 11.89 3.23
N LYS A 186 -16.15 10.72 2.98
CA LYS A 186 -16.70 9.42 3.41
C LYS A 186 -16.78 9.30 4.93
N CYS A 187 -15.72 9.69 5.64
CA CYS A 187 -15.71 9.69 7.12
C CYS A 187 -16.80 10.60 7.69
N GLU A 188 -16.97 11.79 7.13
CA GLU A 188 -18.00 12.75 7.54
C GLU A 188 -19.42 12.18 7.37
N GLN A 189 -19.69 11.50 6.25
CA GLN A 189 -20.96 10.80 6.03
C GLN A 189 -21.22 9.66 7.03
N MET A 190 -20.18 9.01 7.50
CA MET A 190 -20.25 7.93 8.49
C MET A 190 -20.22 8.43 9.95
N GLY A 191 -20.04 9.73 10.18
CA GLY A 191 -19.89 10.31 11.52
C GLY A 191 -18.53 10.03 12.17
N ILE A 192 -17.49 9.74 11.38
CA ILE A 192 -16.12 9.53 11.84
C ILE A 192 -15.37 10.85 11.80
N SER A 193 -14.71 11.21 12.89
CA SER A 193 -13.89 12.41 12.96
C SER A 193 -12.59 12.27 12.16
N PHE A 194 -12.40 13.12 11.15
CA PHE A 194 -11.20 13.16 10.33
C PHE A 194 -10.43 14.46 10.57
N TYR A 195 -9.15 14.35 10.92
CA TYR A 195 -8.29 15.47 11.25
C TYR A 195 -7.06 15.52 10.33
N ILE A 196 -6.61 16.74 10.03
CA ILE A 196 -5.39 16.99 9.26
C ILE A 196 -4.36 17.62 10.20
N ALA A 197 -3.26 16.91 10.42
CA ALA A 197 -2.12 17.38 11.20
C ALA A 197 -1.08 18.00 10.28
N LYS A 198 -0.75 19.26 10.50
CA LYS A 198 0.19 20.00 9.65
C LYS A 198 1.24 20.71 10.51
N SER A 199 2.49 20.68 10.05
CA SER A 199 3.57 21.45 10.66
C SER A 199 3.34 22.95 10.43
N HIS A 200 3.67 23.77 11.43
CA HIS A 200 3.73 25.22 11.27
C HIS A 200 4.89 25.68 10.37
N LEU A 201 5.91 24.83 10.21
CA LEU A 201 7.04 25.07 9.32
C LEU A 201 6.69 24.69 7.88
N LYS A 202 7.06 25.54 6.93
CA LYS A 202 6.95 25.18 5.51
C LYS A 202 8.10 24.26 5.12
N PRO A 203 7.86 23.26 4.24
CA PRO A 203 8.90 22.33 3.78
C PRO A 203 10.15 23.04 3.25
N ALA A 204 9.99 24.09 2.44
CA ALA A 204 11.12 24.86 1.89
C ALA A 204 11.99 25.52 2.97
N ASP A 205 11.39 25.98 4.06
CA ASP A 205 12.13 26.59 5.16
C ASP A 205 12.89 25.54 5.98
N SER A 206 12.28 24.37 6.18
CA SER A 206 12.95 23.23 6.80
C SER A 206 14.12 22.74 5.97
N TRP A 207 14.00 22.71 4.64
CA TRP A 207 15.10 22.34 3.74
C TRP A 207 16.26 23.35 3.80
N ARG A 208 15.96 24.63 3.89
CA ARG A 208 17.00 25.66 4.08
C ARG A 208 17.71 25.54 5.42
N MET A 209 16.97 25.14 6.46
CA MET A 209 17.48 25.02 7.83
C MET A 209 18.29 23.74 8.05
N PHE A 210 17.81 22.59 7.57
CA PHE A 210 18.36 21.28 7.87
C PHE A 210 19.05 20.61 6.67
N GLY A 211 18.98 21.19 5.47
CA GLY A 211 19.41 20.56 4.22
C GLY A 211 18.40 19.50 3.74
N PRO A 212 18.66 18.84 2.60
CA PRO A 212 17.79 17.77 2.09
C PRO A 212 17.77 16.57 3.05
N PRO A 213 16.61 15.93 3.27
CA PRO A 213 16.56 14.72 4.07
C PRO A 213 17.33 13.57 3.41
N THR A 214 17.96 12.74 4.23
CA THR A 214 18.71 11.56 3.77
C THR A 214 18.13 10.29 4.40
N SER A 215 18.59 9.13 3.96
CA SER A 215 18.20 7.84 4.56
C SER A 215 18.56 7.73 6.05
N THR A 216 19.61 8.42 6.47
CA THR A 216 20.11 8.44 7.86
C THR A 216 19.56 9.60 8.66
N ILE A 217 19.37 10.77 8.05
CA ILE A 217 18.87 11.99 8.71
C ILE A 217 17.46 12.30 8.19
N ARG A 218 16.46 11.72 8.83
CA ARG A 218 15.05 11.78 8.43
C ARG A 218 14.27 12.83 9.23
N TRP A 219 14.82 14.04 9.34
CA TRP A 219 14.16 15.15 10.04
C TRP A 219 12.74 15.44 9.53
N CYS A 220 12.49 15.21 8.23
CA CYS A 220 11.18 15.41 7.63
C CYS A 220 10.09 14.57 8.30
N CYS A 221 10.41 13.34 8.75
CA CYS A 221 9.45 12.50 9.45
C CYS A 221 9.04 13.12 10.79
N SER A 222 9.99 13.62 11.57
CA SER A 222 9.71 14.25 12.86
C SER A 222 9.01 15.59 12.70
N VAL A 223 9.55 16.48 11.88
CA VAL A 223 9.08 17.88 11.76
C VAL A 223 7.73 18.01 11.05
N HIS A 224 7.51 17.19 10.00
CA HIS A 224 6.32 17.33 9.14
C HIS A 224 5.29 16.23 9.29
N LYS A 225 5.59 15.15 10.04
CA LYS A 225 4.66 14.03 10.18
C LYS A 225 4.37 13.70 11.64
N THR A 226 5.36 13.20 12.40
CA THR A 226 5.10 12.67 13.74
C THR A 226 4.75 13.77 14.75
N THR A 227 5.55 14.81 14.84
CA THR A 227 5.29 15.89 15.83
C THR A 227 3.95 16.61 15.60
N PRO A 228 3.56 17.00 14.36
CA PRO A 228 2.25 17.59 14.13
C PRO A 228 1.08 16.69 14.54
N GLN A 229 1.19 15.38 14.31
CA GLN A 229 0.16 14.42 14.73
C GLN A 229 0.03 14.34 16.26
N LEU A 230 1.15 14.25 16.96
CA LEU A 230 1.14 14.25 18.44
C LEU A 230 0.58 15.55 19.02
N LEU A 231 0.94 16.70 18.47
CA LEU A 231 0.39 17.99 18.89
C LEU A 231 -1.12 18.07 18.64
N LEU A 232 -1.59 17.59 17.51
CA LEU A 232 -3.01 17.52 17.18
C LEU A 232 -3.77 16.62 18.18
N LEU A 233 -3.26 15.44 18.48
CA LEU A 233 -3.89 14.51 19.44
C LEU A 233 -3.92 15.12 20.85
N LYS A 234 -2.84 15.76 21.26
CA LYS A 234 -2.80 16.54 22.53
C LYS A 234 -3.91 17.58 22.57
N ASP A 235 -4.11 18.32 21.48
CA ASP A 235 -5.15 19.36 21.38
C ASP A 235 -6.56 18.77 21.42
N ILE A 236 -6.79 17.62 20.78
CA ILE A 236 -8.07 16.91 20.79
C ILE A 236 -8.39 16.45 22.21
N LEU A 237 -7.43 15.83 22.88
CA LEU A 237 -7.60 15.26 24.22
C LEU A 237 -7.56 16.30 25.34
N LYS A 238 -7.01 17.50 25.10
CA LYS A 238 -6.72 18.52 26.11
C LYS A 238 -5.86 17.99 27.26
N LYS A 239 -4.91 17.11 26.93
CA LYS A 239 -3.98 16.46 27.86
C LYS A 239 -2.55 16.63 27.39
N ASP A 240 -1.63 16.95 28.31
CA ASP A 240 -0.20 17.04 28.00
C ASP A 240 0.46 15.66 27.84
N ASN A 241 0.05 14.71 28.65
CA ASN A 241 0.48 13.31 28.60
C ASN A 241 -0.72 12.45 28.28
N PHE A 242 -0.62 11.62 27.29
CA PHE A 242 -1.68 10.71 26.86
C PHE A 242 -1.08 9.41 26.31
N THR A 243 -1.90 8.40 26.27
CA THR A 243 -1.61 7.12 25.62
C THR A 243 -2.45 6.99 24.37
N GLU A 244 -1.85 6.53 23.30
CA GLU A 244 -2.52 6.35 22.01
C GLU A 244 -2.34 4.94 21.48
N MET A 245 -3.30 4.48 20.71
CA MET A 245 -3.17 3.29 19.87
C MET A 245 -3.45 3.65 18.42
N ALA A 246 -2.42 3.49 17.58
CA ALA A 246 -2.49 3.79 16.17
C ALA A 246 -2.70 2.51 15.34
N PHE A 247 -3.74 2.50 14.51
CA PHE A 247 -3.87 1.50 13.44
C PHE A 247 -3.15 2.01 12.20
N VAL A 248 -2.18 1.23 11.72
CA VAL A 248 -1.27 1.63 10.63
C VAL A 248 -1.19 0.50 9.61
N GLY A 249 -1.44 0.80 8.34
CA GLY A 249 -1.21 -0.13 7.23
C GLY A 249 0.28 -0.19 6.91
N VAL A 250 0.95 -1.28 7.28
CA VAL A 250 2.39 -1.50 7.05
C VAL A 250 2.62 -2.84 6.38
N ARG A 251 3.46 -2.85 5.35
CA ARG A 251 3.91 -4.07 4.68
C ARG A 251 5.38 -4.35 4.99
N ALA A 252 5.71 -5.62 5.21
CA ALA A 252 7.06 -6.05 5.53
C ALA A 252 8.05 -5.79 4.39
N ASP A 253 7.59 -5.84 3.13
CA ASP A 253 8.40 -5.68 1.92
C ASP A 253 8.75 -4.22 1.59
N GLU A 254 8.12 -3.24 2.23
CA GLU A 254 8.39 -1.82 1.96
C GLU A 254 9.79 -1.36 2.38
N SER A 255 10.39 -1.99 3.37
CA SER A 255 11.77 -1.72 3.79
C SER A 255 12.30 -2.76 4.76
N VAL A 256 13.63 -2.90 4.81
CA VAL A 256 14.33 -3.77 5.77
C VAL A 256 13.93 -3.46 7.22
N ARG A 257 13.67 -2.18 7.55
CA ARG A 257 13.21 -1.80 8.89
C ARG A 257 11.82 -2.36 9.20
N ARG A 258 10.89 -2.32 8.20
CA ARG A 258 9.52 -2.78 8.40
C ARG A 258 9.40 -4.31 8.40
N SER A 259 10.33 -5.01 7.72
CA SER A 259 10.38 -6.47 7.76
C SER A 259 10.68 -7.06 9.15
N GLY A 260 11.21 -6.25 10.06
CA GLY A 260 11.45 -6.63 11.45
C GLY A 260 10.33 -6.29 12.44
N TYR A 261 9.19 -5.80 11.96
CA TYR A 261 8.03 -5.60 12.83
C TYR A 261 7.32 -6.96 13.04
N ASP A 262 7.04 -7.28 14.30
CA ASP A 262 6.15 -8.39 14.64
C ASP A 262 4.72 -7.98 14.24
N LEU A 263 4.20 -8.62 13.19
CA LEU A 263 2.87 -8.35 12.62
C LEU A 263 1.84 -9.37 13.11
#